data_6e5074d448971fbee9175d8d06e592d8
#
_entry.id   6e5074d448971fbee9175d8d06e592d8
#
_cell.length_a   1.000
_cell.length_b   1.000
_cell.length_c   1.000
_cell.angle_alpha   90.00
_cell.angle_beta   90.00
_cell.angle_gamma   90.00
#
_symmetry.space_group_name_H-M   'P 1'
#
loop_
_entity.id
_entity.type
_entity.pdbx_description
1 polymer ?
#
loop_
_entity_poly.entity_id
_entity_poly.type
_entity_poly.pdbx_seq_one_letter_code
_entity_poly.pdbx_strand_id
1 'polypeptide(L)'
;MKKMLFIDRDGTIIKEPTDNFQVDRPEKLEFMPGVIGALREITGNTDFRLVMVSNQDGLGTADFPMEDFMLPQTLMLKVLESEGIVFDEICIDPSRPEEYSRFRKPGIGMVEKYLNEYLDTENSYVIGLTS
;
A
#
# COMPACT_ATOMS: atom_id res chain seq x y z
N MET A 1 -9.79 20.81 3.80
CA MET A 1 -8.66 19.93 4.07
C MET A 1 -9.06 18.49 3.75
N LYS A 2 -8.13 17.72 3.23
CA LYS A 2 -8.39 16.32 2.89
C LYS A 2 -7.99 15.41 4.04
N LYS A 3 -8.89 14.49 4.39
CA LYS A 3 -8.58 13.44 5.35
C LYS A 3 -8.01 12.26 4.58
N MET A 4 -6.79 11.89 4.90
CA MET A 4 -6.07 10.83 4.21
C MET A 4 -5.91 9.63 5.11
N LEU A 5 -6.07 8.45 4.55
CA LEU A 5 -5.76 7.20 5.22
C LEU A 5 -4.66 6.52 4.43
N PHE A 6 -3.47 6.49 5.02
CA PHE A 6 -2.31 5.85 4.42
C PHE A 6 -2.27 4.40 4.88
N ILE A 7 -2.31 3.48 3.94
CA ILE A 7 -2.45 2.06 4.25
C ILE A 7 -1.29 1.28 3.65
N ASP A 8 -0.59 0.53 4.51
CA ASP A 8 0.41 -0.42 4.07
C ASP A 8 -0.25 -1.56 3.29
N ARG A 9 0.48 -2.14 2.35
CA ARG A 9 -0.02 -3.23 1.53
C ARG A 9 0.26 -4.60 2.14
N ASP A 10 1.55 -4.98 2.19
CA ASP A 10 1.93 -6.32 2.63
C ASP A 10 1.79 -6.47 4.15
N GLY A 11 1.06 -7.48 4.57
CA GLY A 11 0.76 -7.71 5.97
C GLY A 11 -0.42 -6.89 6.51
N THR A 12 -1.01 -6.01 5.69
CA THR A 12 -2.16 -5.18 6.09
C THR A 12 -3.36 -5.40 5.18
N ILE A 13 -3.19 -5.20 3.87
CA ILE A 13 -4.25 -5.46 2.89
C ILE A 13 -4.19 -6.91 2.43
N ILE A 14 -3.00 -7.39 2.11
CA ILE A 14 -2.76 -8.75 1.67
C ILE A 14 -1.70 -9.40 2.55
N LYS A 15 -1.72 -10.72 2.59
CA LYS A 15 -0.73 -11.47 3.36
C LYS A 15 0.64 -11.35 2.74
N GLU A 16 1.67 -11.21 3.58
CA GLU A 16 3.05 -11.22 3.13
C GLU A 16 3.53 -12.67 3.04
N PRO A 17 4.04 -13.11 1.87
CA PRO A 17 4.55 -14.48 1.73
C PRO A 17 5.78 -14.70 2.62
N THR A 18 5.91 -15.92 3.17
CA THR A 18 7.02 -16.25 4.05
C THR A 18 8.22 -16.86 3.33
N ASP A 19 8.07 -17.23 2.05
CA ASP A 19 9.15 -17.81 1.28
C ASP A 19 10.21 -16.77 0.87
N ASN A 20 9.77 -15.67 0.24
CA ASN A 20 10.69 -14.61 -0.19
C ASN A 20 10.16 -13.21 0.08
N PHE A 21 9.07 -13.09 0.83
CA PHE A 21 8.42 -11.82 1.20
C PHE A 21 7.97 -11.00 -0.02
N GLN A 22 7.78 -11.64 -1.18
CA GLN A 22 7.34 -11.00 -2.41
C GLN A 22 6.06 -11.64 -2.92
N VAL A 23 5.06 -10.82 -3.24
CA VAL A 23 3.89 -11.28 -3.98
C VAL A 23 4.24 -11.10 -5.46
N ASP A 24 4.95 -12.09 -5.99
CA ASP A 24 5.56 -12.04 -7.31
C ASP A 24 4.80 -12.85 -8.39
N ARG A 25 3.65 -13.38 -8.02
CA ARG A 25 2.75 -14.08 -8.95
C ARG A 25 1.33 -14.09 -8.39
N PRO A 26 0.30 -14.19 -9.25
CA PRO A 26 -1.09 -14.12 -8.79
C PRO A 26 -1.47 -15.19 -7.76
N GLU A 27 -0.86 -16.36 -7.81
CA GLU A 27 -1.15 -17.47 -6.88
C GLU A 27 -0.82 -17.12 -5.44
N LYS A 28 0.08 -16.16 -5.22
CA LYS A 28 0.46 -15.71 -3.88
C LYS A 28 -0.47 -14.64 -3.31
N LEU A 29 -1.37 -14.10 -4.13
CA LEU A 29 -2.28 -13.06 -3.67
C LEU A 29 -3.32 -13.64 -2.72
N GLU A 30 -3.30 -13.15 -1.49
CA GLU A 30 -4.28 -13.57 -0.49
C GLU A 30 -4.60 -12.37 0.40
N PHE A 31 -5.87 -11.99 0.45
CA PHE A 31 -6.30 -10.86 1.26
C PHE A 31 -6.26 -11.19 2.75
N MET A 32 -5.95 -10.19 3.56
CA MET A 32 -6.06 -10.33 5.01
C MET A 32 -7.52 -10.53 5.40
N PRO A 33 -7.81 -11.41 6.37
CA PRO A 33 -9.19 -11.66 6.78
C PRO A 33 -9.91 -10.37 7.17
N GLY A 34 -11.09 -10.16 6.60
CA GLY A 34 -11.94 -9.02 6.93
C GLY A 34 -11.53 -7.68 6.31
N VAL A 35 -10.42 -7.61 5.57
CA VAL A 35 -9.91 -6.34 5.05
C VAL A 35 -10.86 -5.73 4.02
N ILE A 36 -11.44 -6.52 3.14
CA ILE A 36 -12.34 -6.00 2.10
C ILE A 36 -13.57 -5.38 2.75
N GLY A 37 -14.17 -6.06 3.73
CA GLY A 37 -15.31 -5.52 4.47
C GLY A 37 -14.99 -4.24 5.20
N ALA A 38 -13.81 -4.19 5.86
CA ALA A 38 -13.38 -3.02 6.59
C ALA A 38 -13.15 -1.82 5.66
N LEU A 39 -12.49 -2.04 4.52
CA LEU A 39 -12.23 -0.97 3.55
C LEU A 39 -13.52 -0.49 2.88
N ARG A 40 -14.46 -1.39 2.62
CA ARG A 40 -15.78 -1.00 2.09
C ARG A 40 -16.52 -0.09 3.08
N GLU A 41 -16.46 -0.43 4.37
CA GLU A 41 -17.10 0.37 5.40
C GLU A 41 -16.47 1.75 5.52
N ILE A 42 -15.14 1.81 5.50
CA ILE A 42 -14.43 3.09 5.53
C ILE A 42 -14.79 3.94 4.31
N THR A 43 -14.77 3.34 3.11
CA THR A 43 -15.08 4.05 1.87
C THR A 43 -16.53 4.53 1.83
N GLY A 44 -17.47 3.71 2.33
CA GLY A 44 -18.90 4.02 2.27
C GLY A 44 -19.40 4.95 3.37
N ASN A 45 -18.74 4.96 4.53
CA ASN A 45 -19.22 5.66 5.71
C ASN A 45 -18.35 6.83 6.17
N THR A 46 -17.23 7.07 5.46
CA THR A 46 -16.34 8.20 5.79
C THR A 46 -15.92 8.92 4.53
N ASP A 47 -15.31 10.08 4.70
CA ASP A 47 -14.76 10.86 3.59
C ASP A 47 -13.26 10.71 3.45
N PHE A 48 -12.67 9.68 4.07
CA PHE A 48 -11.25 9.39 3.91
C PHE A 48 -10.90 9.08 2.47
N ARG A 49 -9.78 9.66 2.03
CA ARG A 49 -9.14 9.28 0.78
C ARG A 49 -8.06 8.26 1.09
N LEU A 50 -8.00 7.21 0.29
CA LEU A 50 -7.09 6.10 0.52
C LEU A 50 -5.81 6.26 -0.28
N VAL A 51 -4.68 6.12 0.37
CA VAL A 51 -3.36 6.09 -0.27
C VAL A 51 -2.65 4.83 0.16
N MET A 52 -2.24 4.01 -0.81
CA MET A 52 -1.46 2.82 -0.51
C MET A 52 0.01 3.21 -0.42
N VAL A 53 0.70 2.72 0.61
CA VAL A 53 2.15 2.92 0.76
C VAL A 53 2.80 1.55 0.95
N SER A 54 3.86 1.27 0.20
CA SER A 54 4.47 -0.06 0.22
C SER A 54 5.96 -0.01 -0.07
N ASN A 55 6.73 -0.76 0.71
CA ASN A 55 8.13 -1.06 0.39
C ASN A 55 8.15 -2.37 -0.40
N GLN A 56 8.77 -2.32 -1.59
CA GLN A 56 8.94 -3.51 -2.44
C GLN A 56 10.43 -3.63 -2.76
N ASP A 57 11.16 -4.28 -1.86
CA ASP A 57 12.61 -4.35 -1.90
C ASP A 57 13.13 -4.92 -3.21
N GLY A 58 13.97 -4.16 -3.90
CA GLY A 58 14.58 -4.60 -5.15
C GLY A 58 13.67 -4.63 -6.36
N LEU A 59 12.47 -4.04 -6.26
CA LEU A 59 11.53 -4.01 -7.39
C LEU A 59 12.18 -3.33 -8.60
N GLY A 60 12.04 -3.96 -9.76
CA GLY A 60 12.63 -3.50 -11.01
C GLY A 60 14.01 -4.09 -11.28
N THR A 61 14.56 -4.85 -10.35
CA THR A 61 15.83 -5.56 -10.55
C THR A 61 15.57 -7.02 -10.92
N ALA A 62 16.65 -7.78 -11.18
CA ALA A 62 16.54 -9.21 -11.49
C ALA A 62 15.94 -10.01 -10.33
N ASP A 63 16.11 -9.54 -9.09
CA ASP A 63 15.57 -10.20 -7.91
C ASP A 63 14.06 -10.04 -7.79
N PHE A 64 13.50 -9.00 -8.39
CA PHE A 64 12.06 -8.74 -8.38
C PHE A 64 11.67 -7.96 -9.64
N PRO A 65 11.52 -8.65 -10.78
CA PRO A 65 11.13 -7.99 -12.02
C PRO A 65 9.79 -7.25 -11.91
N MET A 66 9.69 -6.11 -12.55
CA MET A 66 8.47 -5.29 -12.50
C MET A 66 7.24 -6.07 -12.99
N GLU A 67 7.39 -6.89 -14.04
CA GLU A 67 6.26 -7.67 -14.56
C GLU A 67 5.73 -8.68 -13.56
N ASP A 68 6.60 -9.25 -12.70
CA ASP A 68 6.19 -10.20 -11.69
C ASP A 68 5.37 -9.52 -10.60
N PHE A 69 5.71 -8.27 -10.27
CA PHE A 69 4.97 -7.47 -9.31
C PHE A 69 3.62 -7.03 -9.87
N MET A 70 3.59 -6.60 -11.12
CA MET A 70 2.41 -5.95 -11.71
C MET A 70 1.22 -6.88 -11.89
N LEU A 71 1.44 -8.16 -12.16
CA LEU A 71 0.34 -9.10 -12.34
C LEU A 71 -0.53 -9.24 -11.09
N PRO A 72 0.00 -9.60 -9.91
CA PRO A 72 -0.81 -9.65 -8.70
C PRO A 72 -1.28 -8.27 -8.24
N GLN A 73 -0.48 -7.22 -8.44
CA GLN A 73 -0.87 -5.87 -8.06
C GLN A 73 -2.12 -5.42 -8.84
N THR A 74 -2.12 -5.64 -10.15
CA THR A 74 -3.27 -5.28 -10.99
C THR A 74 -4.50 -6.10 -10.60
N LEU A 75 -4.33 -7.38 -10.33
CA LEU A 75 -5.43 -8.24 -9.90
C LEU A 75 -6.00 -7.77 -8.55
N MET A 76 -5.14 -7.45 -7.60
CA MET A 76 -5.56 -6.95 -6.29
C MET A 76 -6.40 -5.68 -6.43
N LEU A 77 -5.91 -4.72 -7.21
CA LEU A 77 -6.62 -3.47 -7.41
C LEU A 77 -7.96 -3.67 -8.13
N LYS A 78 -8.01 -4.59 -9.08
CA LYS A 78 -9.23 -4.92 -9.78
C LYS A 78 -10.28 -5.50 -8.84
N VAL A 79 -9.88 -6.41 -7.96
CA VAL A 79 -10.78 -7.00 -6.97
C VAL A 79 -11.30 -5.92 -6.02
N LEU A 80 -10.41 -5.07 -5.50
CA LEU A 80 -10.81 -4.01 -4.58
C LEU A 80 -11.73 -3.00 -5.26
N GLU A 81 -11.45 -2.64 -6.50
CA GLU A 81 -12.29 -1.72 -7.26
C GLU A 81 -13.67 -2.29 -7.50
N SER A 82 -13.78 -3.59 -7.75
CA SER A 82 -15.08 -4.27 -7.92
C SER A 82 -15.93 -4.19 -6.64
N GLU A 83 -15.30 -3.96 -5.50
CA GLU A 83 -15.96 -3.79 -4.21
C GLU A 83 -16.13 -2.31 -3.83
N GLY A 84 -15.89 -1.41 -4.76
CA GLY A 84 -16.01 0.02 -4.52
C GLY A 84 -14.84 0.66 -3.78
N ILE A 85 -13.73 -0.05 -3.65
CA ILE A 85 -12.55 0.42 -2.94
C ILE A 85 -11.54 0.91 -3.95
N VAL A 86 -11.31 2.23 -3.99
CA VAL A 86 -10.41 2.89 -4.93
C VAL A 86 -9.36 3.68 -4.17
N PHE A 87 -8.10 3.50 -4.53
CA PHE A 87 -7.01 4.28 -3.96
C PHE A 87 -6.78 5.53 -4.81
N ASP A 88 -6.72 6.68 -4.16
CA ASP A 88 -6.40 7.94 -4.83
C ASP A 88 -4.99 7.92 -5.38
N GLU A 89 -4.08 7.25 -4.66
CA GLU A 89 -2.71 7.13 -5.09
C GLU A 89 -2.06 5.89 -4.49
N ILE A 90 -1.03 5.39 -5.20
CA ILE A 90 -0.25 4.23 -4.79
C ILE A 90 1.21 4.64 -4.80
N CYS A 91 1.84 4.60 -3.63
CA CYS A 91 3.23 4.98 -3.44
C CYS A 91 4.07 3.75 -3.13
N ILE A 92 4.99 3.42 -4.02
CA ILE A 92 5.84 2.24 -3.88
C ILE A 92 7.30 2.67 -3.85
N ASP A 93 8.03 2.24 -2.82
CA ASP A 93 9.47 2.46 -2.73
C ASP A 93 10.19 1.15 -3.04
N PRO A 94 10.97 1.09 -4.13
CA PRO A 94 11.69 -0.12 -4.53
C PRO A 94 13.05 -0.30 -3.84
N SER A 95 13.47 0.66 -3.01
CA SER A 95 14.79 0.60 -2.39
C SER A 95 14.93 -0.56 -1.41
N ARG A 96 16.15 -1.01 -1.20
CA ARG A 96 16.49 -2.01 -0.20
C ARG A 96 16.82 -1.33 1.11
N PRO A 97 16.71 -2.03 2.27
CA PRO A 97 17.00 -1.42 3.56
C PRO A 97 18.38 -0.78 3.64
N GLU A 98 19.39 -1.39 3.02
CA GLU A 98 20.77 -0.91 3.04
C GLU A 98 20.99 0.38 2.25
N GLU A 99 20.01 0.79 1.44
CA GLU A 99 20.09 2.04 0.67
C GLU A 99 19.69 3.26 1.51
N TYR A 100 19.09 3.05 2.68
CA TYR A 100 18.67 4.10 3.61
C TYR A 100 17.83 5.20 2.96
N SER A 101 16.97 4.84 1.99
CA SER A 101 16.11 5.81 1.33
C SER A 101 15.11 6.44 2.30
N ARG A 102 14.92 7.77 2.21
CA ARG A 102 13.91 8.46 3.00
C ARG A 102 12.49 8.12 2.57
N PHE A 103 12.32 7.57 1.37
CA PHE A 103 11.01 7.14 0.86
C PHE A 103 10.59 5.78 1.39
N ARG A 104 11.56 5.02 1.93
CA ARG A 104 11.27 3.72 2.52
C ARG A 104 10.71 3.90 3.92
N LYS A 105 9.69 3.11 4.29
CA LYS A 105 9.20 3.09 5.67
C LYS A 105 10.30 2.57 6.61
N PRO A 106 10.49 3.11 7.80
CA PRO A 106 9.66 4.14 8.45
C PRO A 106 9.94 5.58 8.04
N GLY A 107 10.67 5.82 6.97
CA GLY A 107 10.90 7.16 6.48
C GLY A 107 9.60 7.82 6.02
N ILE A 108 9.58 9.15 6.02
CA ILE A 108 8.36 9.91 5.71
C ILE A 108 8.24 10.31 4.24
N GLY A 109 9.25 9.98 3.42
CA GLY A 109 9.31 10.47 2.04
C GLY A 109 8.11 10.11 1.18
N MET A 110 7.56 8.89 1.34
CA MET A 110 6.41 8.45 0.55
C MET A 110 5.14 9.26 0.84
N VAL A 111 5.01 9.82 2.03
CA VAL A 111 3.83 10.58 2.42
C VAL A 111 4.11 12.08 2.50
N GLU A 112 5.36 12.48 2.34
CA GLU A 112 5.80 13.87 2.54
C GLU A 112 5.03 14.87 1.67
N LYS A 113 4.72 14.51 0.43
CA LYS A 113 3.99 15.38 -0.49
C LYS A 113 2.57 15.69 -0.04
N TYR A 114 2.02 14.92 0.90
CA TYR A 114 0.70 15.15 1.46
C TYR A 114 0.72 16.03 2.69
N LEU A 115 1.93 16.29 3.24
CA LEU A 115 2.10 17.12 4.43
C LEU A 115 2.12 18.60 4.02
N ASN A 116 0.96 19.11 3.63
CA ASN A 116 0.81 20.50 3.19
C ASN A 116 -0.44 21.12 3.84
N GLU A 117 -0.71 22.38 3.51
CA GLU A 117 -1.83 23.12 4.11
C GLU A 117 -3.22 22.52 3.81
N TYR A 118 -3.32 21.67 2.79
CA TYR A 118 -4.60 21.06 2.40
C TYR A 118 -4.84 19.73 3.10
N LEU A 119 -3.84 19.18 3.79
CA LEU A 119 -3.99 17.93 4.50
C LEU A 119 -4.52 18.18 5.91
N ASP A 120 -5.57 17.47 6.29
CA ASP A 120 -6.07 17.48 7.65
C ASP A 120 -5.23 16.52 8.48
N THR A 121 -4.13 17.02 9.05
CA THR A 121 -3.19 16.20 9.79
C THR A 121 -3.76 15.65 11.10
N GLU A 122 -4.73 16.31 11.70
CA GLU A 122 -5.36 15.84 12.94
C GLU A 122 -6.29 14.66 12.71
N ASN A 123 -6.92 14.60 11.52
CA ASN A 123 -7.89 13.56 11.19
C ASN A 123 -7.40 12.60 10.11
N SER A 124 -6.11 12.60 9.83
CA SER A 124 -5.49 11.64 8.91
C SER A 124 -4.74 10.56 9.71
N TYR A 125 -4.71 9.35 9.17
CA TYR A 125 -4.17 8.19 9.88
C TYR A 125 -3.27 7.37 8.98
N VAL A 126 -2.38 6.61 9.63
CA VAL A 126 -1.50 5.66 8.95
C VAL A 126 -1.72 4.29 9.58
N ILE A 127 -1.88 3.27 8.74
CA ILE A 127 -2.10 1.90 9.16
C ILE A 127 -1.00 0.99 8.60
N GLY A 128 -0.39 0.20 9.47
CA GLY A 128 0.51 -0.86 9.05
C GLY A 128 1.93 -0.44 8.71
N LEU A 129 2.56 0.43 9.50
CA LEU A 129 3.92 0.91 9.24
C LEU A 129 5.05 0.03 9.79
N THR A 130 4.76 -1.21 10.11
CA THR A 130 5.71 -2.05 10.82
C THR A 130 6.70 -2.79 9.92
N SER A 131 6.54 -2.72 8.63
CA SER A 131 7.41 -3.50 7.71
C SER A 131 8.46 -2.65 7.05
#